data_49a04ca524ec2b1089b5dc84911e8985
#
_entry.id   49a04ca524ec2b1089b5dc84911e8985
#
_cell.length_a   1.000
_cell.length_b   1.000
_cell.length_c   1.000
_cell.angle_alpha   90.00
_cell.angle_beta   90.00
_cell.angle_gamma   90.00
#
_symmetry.space_group_name_H-M   'P 1'
#
loop_
_entity.id
_entity.type
_entity.pdbx_description
1 polymer ?
#
loop_
_entity_poly.entity_id
_entity_poly.type
_entity_poly.pdbx_seq_one_letter_code
_entity_poly.pdbx_strand_id
1 'polypeptide(L)'
;MEQEFWHRRWAENQIGFHRDSVHPMLIRHWSALTPRSDEMVLVPLCGKSIDLNWLAEKHAHVVGVELSDIAVRSFFSENLYTPQVHRAPSGHVHYCFDELELISGDFFTAHLTPAPLIYDRAALVAMPPSMRAHYVDRVRELLAPGGRLLLITLFYPQVDNSPPFSIDTSIVEKAFAGLNITLLDTQKEPESDYGEQVWLIKAAP
;
A
#
# COMPACT_ATOMS: atom_id res chain seq x y z
N MET A 1 -2.24 9.39 -13.20
CA MET A 1 -2.33 8.23 -14.11
C MET A 1 -3.79 7.86 -14.18
N GLU A 2 -4.29 7.62 -15.37
CA GLU A 2 -5.70 7.35 -15.57
C GLU A 2 -6.09 5.99 -15.00
N GLN A 3 -7.26 5.89 -14.39
CA GLN A 3 -7.78 4.64 -13.81
C GLN A 3 -7.82 3.50 -14.84
N GLU A 4 -8.15 3.83 -16.10
CA GLU A 4 -8.17 2.88 -17.22
C GLU A 4 -6.83 2.18 -17.46
N PHE A 5 -5.70 2.85 -17.18
CA PHE A 5 -4.38 2.22 -17.27
C PHE A 5 -4.28 1.01 -16.33
N TRP A 6 -4.70 1.16 -15.07
CA TRP A 6 -4.64 0.09 -14.08
C TRP A 6 -5.67 -1.00 -14.36
N HIS A 7 -6.90 -0.63 -14.76
CA HIS A 7 -7.91 -1.62 -15.16
C HIS A 7 -7.40 -2.50 -16.30
N ARG A 8 -6.77 -1.91 -17.32
CA ARG A 8 -6.17 -2.67 -18.43
C ARG A 8 -5.04 -3.58 -17.96
N ARG A 9 -4.12 -3.09 -17.11
CA ARG A 9 -3.02 -3.89 -16.55
C ARG A 9 -3.53 -5.16 -15.87
N TRP A 10 -4.57 -5.03 -15.06
CA TRP A 10 -5.20 -6.16 -14.39
C TRP A 10 -5.92 -7.09 -15.37
N ALA A 11 -6.65 -6.55 -16.35
CA ALA A 11 -7.34 -7.35 -17.36
C ALA A 11 -6.39 -8.14 -18.25
N GLU A 12 -5.23 -7.58 -18.55
CA GLU A 12 -4.18 -8.19 -19.40
C GLU A 12 -3.15 -9.01 -18.57
N ASN A 13 -3.35 -9.15 -17.27
CA ASN A 13 -2.42 -9.81 -16.33
C ASN A 13 -0.97 -9.27 -16.40
N GLN A 14 -0.83 -7.96 -16.66
CA GLN A 14 0.46 -7.26 -16.68
C GLN A 14 0.82 -6.75 -15.26
N ILE A 15 0.98 -7.69 -14.33
CA ILE A 15 1.08 -7.46 -12.88
C ILE A 15 2.47 -7.77 -12.32
N GLY A 16 3.54 -7.38 -13.02
CA GLY A 16 4.92 -7.64 -12.61
C GLY A 16 5.30 -7.14 -11.19
N PHE A 17 4.45 -6.30 -10.59
CA PHE A 17 4.57 -5.85 -9.19
C PHE A 17 4.00 -6.87 -8.17
N HIS A 18 3.22 -7.86 -8.62
CA HIS A 18 2.70 -8.92 -7.77
C HIS A 18 3.81 -9.90 -7.39
N ARG A 19 3.76 -10.40 -6.16
CA ARG A 19 4.72 -11.38 -5.61
C ARG A 19 3.97 -12.61 -5.13
N ASP A 20 4.62 -13.76 -5.32
CA ASP A 20 4.08 -15.06 -4.86
C ASP A 20 4.44 -15.37 -3.39
N SER A 21 5.03 -14.42 -2.69
CA SER A 21 5.42 -14.54 -1.28
C SER A 21 5.33 -13.20 -0.57
N VAL A 22 5.16 -13.27 0.76
CA VAL A 22 5.17 -12.08 1.62
C VAL A 22 6.47 -11.31 1.42
N HIS A 23 6.36 -9.98 1.37
CA HIS A 23 7.51 -9.12 1.13
C HIS A 23 8.53 -9.24 2.29
N PRO A 24 9.81 -9.59 2.03
CA PRO A 24 10.77 -9.82 3.09
C PRO A 24 11.04 -8.58 3.95
N MET A 25 10.93 -7.37 3.38
CA MET A 25 11.07 -6.13 4.14
C MET A 25 9.91 -5.91 5.11
N LEU A 26 8.68 -6.32 4.74
CA LEU A 26 7.53 -6.30 5.64
C LEU A 26 7.80 -7.18 6.86
N ILE A 27 8.21 -8.42 6.65
CA ILE A 27 8.51 -9.37 7.74
C ILE A 27 9.60 -8.81 8.65
N ARG A 28 10.67 -8.28 8.07
CA ARG A 28 11.85 -7.80 8.81
C ARG A 28 11.58 -6.54 9.63
N HIS A 29 10.80 -5.60 9.08
CA HIS A 29 10.72 -4.25 9.63
C HIS A 29 9.36 -3.91 10.28
N TRP A 30 8.35 -4.78 10.18
CA TRP A 30 7.03 -4.51 10.75
C TRP A 30 7.07 -4.20 12.26
N SER A 31 7.91 -4.92 13.00
CA SER A 31 8.08 -4.71 14.45
C SER A 31 8.62 -3.33 14.82
N ALA A 32 9.28 -2.60 13.91
CA ALA A 32 9.74 -1.24 14.13
C ALA A 32 8.59 -0.23 14.34
N LEU A 33 7.38 -0.58 13.88
CA LEU A 33 6.17 0.19 14.14
C LEU A 33 5.68 -0.01 15.59
N THR A 34 6.23 -0.96 16.36
CA THR A 34 5.69 -1.37 17.66
C THR A 34 4.17 -1.61 17.61
N PRO A 35 3.70 -2.45 16.67
CA PRO A 35 2.29 -2.62 16.42
C PRO A 35 1.62 -3.43 17.52
N ARG A 36 0.33 -3.12 17.82
CA ARG A 36 -0.52 -3.96 18.65
C ARG A 36 -1.49 -4.74 17.77
N SER A 37 -1.92 -5.90 18.21
CA SER A 37 -2.83 -6.78 17.45
C SER A 37 -4.25 -6.20 17.29
N ASP A 38 -4.67 -5.29 18.18
CA ASP A 38 -5.96 -4.60 18.10
C ASP A 38 -5.95 -3.35 17.19
N GLU A 39 -4.79 -2.95 16.69
CA GLU A 39 -4.67 -1.80 15.78
C GLU A 39 -5.01 -2.18 14.34
N MET A 40 -5.89 -1.39 13.72
CA MET A 40 -6.22 -1.53 12.30
C MET A 40 -5.03 -1.19 11.42
N VAL A 41 -4.85 -1.98 10.36
CA VAL A 41 -3.85 -1.72 9.31
C VAL A 41 -4.56 -1.31 8.03
N LEU A 42 -4.21 -0.15 7.47
CA LEU A 42 -4.64 0.29 6.15
C LEU A 42 -3.56 -0.03 5.11
N VAL A 43 -3.96 -0.63 3.99
CA VAL A 43 -3.09 -0.95 2.86
C VAL A 43 -3.64 -0.29 1.60
N PRO A 44 -3.14 0.89 1.20
CA PRO A 44 -3.59 1.57 -0.02
C PRO A 44 -3.11 0.83 -1.27
N LEU A 45 -3.94 0.84 -2.33
CA LEU A 45 -3.66 0.25 -3.64
C LEU A 45 -3.12 -1.19 -3.54
N CYS A 46 -3.79 -1.99 -2.70
CA CYS A 46 -3.27 -3.27 -2.21
C CYS A 46 -3.15 -4.37 -3.26
N GLY A 47 -3.79 -4.22 -4.42
CA GLY A 47 -3.84 -5.28 -5.42
C GLY A 47 -4.42 -6.58 -4.86
N LYS A 48 -3.79 -7.69 -5.20
CA LYS A 48 -4.03 -9.02 -4.60
C LYS A 48 -2.83 -9.48 -3.77
N SER A 49 -2.19 -8.56 -3.03
CA SER A 49 -0.96 -8.85 -2.30
C SER A 49 -1.14 -9.91 -1.22
N ILE A 50 -0.24 -10.90 -1.21
CA ILE A 50 -0.15 -11.91 -0.14
C ILE A 50 0.20 -11.28 1.22
N ASP A 51 0.80 -10.09 1.22
CA ASP A 51 1.10 -9.32 2.43
C ASP A 51 -0.15 -9.08 3.29
N LEU A 52 -1.34 -9.00 2.66
CA LEU A 52 -2.62 -8.84 3.37
C LEU A 52 -2.91 -10.02 4.30
N ASN A 53 -2.65 -11.25 3.87
CA ASN A 53 -2.83 -12.45 4.70
C ASN A 53 -1.88 -12.42 5.90
N TRP A 54 -0.61 -12.08 5.65
CA TRP A 54 0.39 -12.00 6.72
C TRP A 54 0.03 -10.91 7.77
N LEU A 55 -0.55 -9.79 7.33
CA LEU A 55 -1.03 -8.75 8.24
C LEU A 55 -2.26 -9.22 9.02
N ALA A 56 -3.22 -9.91 8.36
CA ALA A 56 -4.42 -10.44 9.00
C ALA A 56 -4.14 -11.52 10.05
N GLU A 57 -3.04 -12.28 9.92
CA GLU A 57 -2.58 -13.19 10.98
C GLU A 57 -2.14 -12.46 12.27
N LYS A 58 -1.89 -11.16 12.22
CA LYS A 58 -1.29 -10.36 13.31
C LYS A 58 -2.20 -9.27 13.85
N HIS A 59 -3.19 -8.87 13.08
CA HIS A 59 -4.08 -7.74 13.39
C HIS A 59 -5.53 -8.14 13.23
N ALA A 60 -6.36 -7.66 14.15
CA ALA A 60 -7.79 -7.93 14.19
C ALA A 60 -8.57 -7.25 13.04
N HIS A 61 -7.98 -6.31 12.32
CA HIS A 61 -8.62 -5.65 11.19
C HIS A 61 -7.57 -5.13 10.19
N VAL A 62 -7.65 -5.60 8.95
CA VAL A 62 -6.81 -5.17 7.82
C VAL A 62 -7.71 -4.68 6.70
N VAL A 63 -7.58 -3.40 6.37
CA VAL A 63 -8.36 -2.75 5.32
C VAL A 63 -7.47 -2.51 4.11
N GLY A 64 -7.76 -3.18 3.00
CA GLY A 64 -7.13 -2.92 1.70
C GLY A 64 -8.04 -2.09 0.80
N VAL A 65 -7.49 -1.15 0.04
CA VAL A 65 -8.24 -0.44 -1.01
C VAL A 65 -7.59 -0.71 -2.35
N GLU A 66 -8.36 -1.17 -3.32
CA GLU A 66 -7.89 -1.51 -4.65
C GLU A 66 -8.88 -1.05 -5.71
N LEU A 67 -8.39 -0.37 -6.73
CA LEU A 67 -9.20 0.17 -7.82
C LEU A 67 -9.84 -0.94 -8.67
N SER A 68 -9.10 -2.02 -8.91
CA SER A 68 -9.51 -3.11 -9.79
C SER A 68 -10.32 -4.17 -9.06
N ASP A 69 -11.59 -4.33 -9.42
CA ASP A 69 -12.44 -5.42 -8.93
C ASP A 69 -11.88 -6.81 -9.33
N ILE A 70 -11.17 -6.89 -10.46
CA ILE A 70 -10.48 -8.12 -10.88
C ILE A 70 -9.44 -8.51 -9.84
N ALA A 71 -8.63 -7.56 -9.36
CA ALA A 71 -7.61 -7.82 -8.35
C ALA A 71 -8.22 -8.30 -7.03
N VAL A 72 -9.26 -7.60 -6.55
CA VAL A 72 -9.94 -7.95 -5.29
C VAL A 72 -10.54 -9.36 -5.38
N ARG A 73 -11.27 -9.67 -6.44
CA ARG A 73 -11.86 -11.00 -6.63
C ARG A 73 -10.79 -12.09 -6.77
N SER A 74 -9.70 -11.80 -7.49
CA SER A 74 -8.57 -12.73 -7.63
C SER A 74 -7.94 -13.03 -6.28
N PHE A 75 -7.76 -12.02 -5.41
CA PHE A 75 -7.25 -12.22 -4.06
C PHE A 75 -8.08 -13.27 -3.29
N PHE A 76 -9.41 -13.10 -3.24
CA PHE A 76 -10.27 -14.03 -2.51
C PHE A 76 -10.32 -15.41 -3.16
N SER A 77 -10.39 -15.49 -4.49
CA SER A 77 -10.47 -16.78 -5.18
C SER A 77 -9.16 -17.58 -5.08
N GLU A 78 -8.01 -16.95 -5.19
CA GLU A 78 -6.70 -17.60 -5.12
C GLU A 78 -6.40 -18.10 -3.69
N ASN A 79 -6.92 -17.41 -2.67
CA ASN A 79 -6.80 -17.83 -1.28
C ASN A 79 -7.93 -18.79 -0.83
N LEU A 80 -8.87 -19.15 -1.71
CA LEU A 80 -10.04 -20.00 -1.42
C LEU A 80 -10.94 -19.40 -0.32
N TYR A 81 -10.99 -18.07 -0.22
CA TYR A 81 -11.85 -17.37 0.71
C TYR A 81 -13.21 -17.05 0.07
N THR A 82 -14.28 -17.11 0.88
CA THR A 82 -15.64 -16.74 0.45
C THR A 82 -16.07 -15.47 1.21
N PRO A 83 -15.83 -14.27 0.67
CA PRO A 83 -16.14 -13.03 1.36
C PRO A 83 -17.63 -12.75 1.40
N GLN A 84 -18.07 -12.05 2.44
CA GLN A 84 -19.34 -11.32 2.42
C GLN A 84 -19.15 -10.06 1.59
N VAL A 85 -20.08 -9.78 0.68
CA VAL A 85 -19.94 -8.65 -0.26
C VAL A 85 -21.11 -7.69 -0.06
N HIS A 86 -20.81 -6.41 0.12
CA HIS A 86 -21.83 -5.35 0.15
C HIS A 86 -21.36 -4.12 -0.63
N ARG A 87 -22.30 -3.38 -1.19
CA ARG A 87 -22.05 -2.14 -1.91
C ARG A 87 -22.43 -0.95 -1.05
N ALA A 88 -21.46 -0.05 -0.83
CA ALA A 88 -21.71 1.21 -0.14
C ALA A 88 -22.49 2.21 -1.03
N PRO A 89 -23.20 3.19 -0.45
CA PRO A 89 -23.86 4.26 -1.21
C PRO A 89 -22.90 5.08 -2.08
N SER A 90 -21.63 5.15 -1.72
CA SER A 90 -20.55 5.79 -2.49
C SER A 90 -20.21 5.06 -3.82
N GLY A 91 -20.74 3.84 -4.01
CA GLY A 91 -20.43 2.97 -5.14
C GLY A 91 -19.30 1.99 -4.91
N HIS A 92 -18.51 2.17 -3.85
CA HIS A 92 -17.46 1.21 -3.46
C HIS A 92 -18.07 -0.13 -3.05
N VAL A 93 -17.37 -1.21 -3.36
CA VAL A 93 -17.79 -2.58 -3.01
C VAL A 93 -16.84 -3.13 -1.96
N HIS A 94 -17.39 -3.54 -0.83
CA HIS A 94 -16.65 -4.09 0.29
C HIS A 94 -16.72 -5.61 0.26
N TYR A 95 -15.59 -6.26 0.39
CA TYR A 95 -15.39 -7.70 0.45
C TYR A 95 -14.78 -8.03 1.81
N CYS A 96 -15.57 -8.64 2.70
CA CYS A 96 -15.17 -8.91 4.08
C CYS A 96 -15.03 -10.42 4.32
N PHE A 97 -13.91 -10.83 4.91
CA PHE A 97 -13.62 -12.20 5.31
C PHE A 97 -12.70 -12.21 6.53
N ASP A 98 -13.18 -12.72 7.65
CA ASP A 98 -12.48 -12.72 8.94
C ASP A 98 -11.92 -11.31 9.27
N GLU A 99 -10.62 -11.15 9.44
CA GLU A 99 -9.95 -9.89 9.74
C GLU A 99 -9.75 -8.98 8.51
N LEU A 100 -10.08 -9.47 7.30
CA LEU A 100 -9.84 -8.77 6.04
C LEU A 100 -11.07 -8.02 5.56
N GLU A 101 -10.88 -6.77 5.19
CA GLU A 101 -11.82 -5.97 4.42
C GLU A 101 -11.11 -5.40 3.19
N LEU A 102 -11.46 -5.85 1.97
CA LEU A 102 -10.97 -5.25 0.74
C LEU A 102 -12.07 -4.38 0.11
N ILE A 103 -11.74 -3.12 -0.14
CA ILE A 103 -12.63 -2.14 -0.73
C ILE A 103 -12.25 -1.98 -2.21
N SER A 104 -13.14 -2.44 -3.09
CA SER A 104 -13.00 -2.22 -4.54
C SER A 104 -13.50 -0.83 -4.91
N GLY A 105 -12.61 0.02 -5.41
CA GLY A 105 -12.91 1.39 -5.81
C GLY A 105 -11.71 2.33 -5.70
N ASP A 106 -11.96 3.60 -5.99
CA ASP A 106 -10.93 4.64 -5.98
C ASP A 106 -10.54 5.03 -4.55
N PHE A 107 -9.26 4.85 -4.22
CA PHE A 107 -8.66 5.21 -2.93
C PHE A 107 -8.89 6.69 -2.54
N PHE A 108 -8.90 7.58 -3.52
CA PHE A 108 -9.06 9.01 -3.26
C PHE A 108 -10.49 9.38 -2.84
N THR A 109 -11.47 8.57 -3.20
CA THR A 109 -12.89 8.81 -2.88
C THR A 109 -13.46 7.82 -1.86
N ALA A 110 -12.69 6.80 -1.46
CA ALA A 110 -13.11 5.83 -0.47
C ALA A 110 -13.32 6.48 0.90
N HIS A 111 -14.45 6.14 1.55
CA HIS A 111 -14.73 6.56 2.92
C HIS A 111 -13.93 5.68 3.89
N LEU A 112 -12.82 6.22 4.38
CA LEU A 112 -11.89 5.53 5.28
C LEU A 112 -11.76 6.30 6.59
N THR A 113 -11.63 5.57 7.69
CA THR A 113 -11.24 6.14 8.98
C THR A 113 -9.73 6.23 9.08
N PRO A 114 -9.18 7.25 9.79
CA PRO A 114 -7.76 7.28 10.06
C PRO A 114 -7.26 6.00 10.75
N ALA A 115 -6.16 5.46 10.26
CA ALA A 115 -5.57 4.21 10.70
C ALA A 115 -4.36 4.43 11.60
N PRO A 116 -4.22 3.70 12.71
CA PRO A 116 -3.01 3.72 13.53
C PRO A 116 -1.80 3.13 12.81
N LEU A 117 -2.02 2.23 11.86
CA LEU A 117 -0.97 1.60 11.06
C LEU A 117 -1.31 1.70 9.58
N ILE A 118 -0.33 2.09 8.76
CA ILE A 118 -0.43 2.06 7.31
C ILE A 118 0.75 1.24 6.75
N TYR A 119 0.48 0.40 5.77
CA TYR A 119 1.49 -0.32 4.99
C TYR A 119 1.42 0.10 3.54
N ASP A 120 2.41 0.84 3.06
CA ASP A 120 2.53 1.27 1.67
C ASP A 120 3.67 0.53 0.98
N ARG A 121 3.30 -0.40 0.13
CA ARG A 121 4.21 -1.08 -0.79
C ARG A 121 3.59 -1.09 -2.18
N ALA A 122 4.36 -0.64 -3.16
CA ALA A 122 3.96 -0.51 -4.56
C ALA A 122 2.84 0.54 -4.82
N ALA A 123 2.42 1.32 -3.81
CA ALA A 123 1.41 2.34 -3.97
C ALA A 123 2.01 3.72 -4.31
N LEU A 124 2.87 4.29 -3.48
CA LEU A 124 3.52 5.57 -3.78
C LEU A 124 4.34 5.50 -5.09
N VAL A 125 5.04 4.40 -5.33
CA VAL A 125 5.83 4.18 -6.56
C VAL A 125 4.96 4.02 -7.82
N ALA A 126 3.65 3.78 -7.66
CA ALA A 126 2.69 3.77 -8.76
C ALA A 126 2.24 5.18 -9.16
N MET A 127 2.49 6.19 -8.31
CA MET A 127 2.02 7.57 -8.54
C MET A 127 2.97 8.36 -9.43
N PRO A 128 2.49 8.87 -10.58
CA PRO A 128 3.27 9.80 -11.39
C PRO A 128 3.54 11.09 -10.61
N PRO A 129 4.60 11.84 -10.95
CA PRO A 129 4.97 13.07 -10.24
C PRO A 129 3.82 14.04 -10.00
N SER A 130 2.89 14.14 -10.97
CA SER A 130 1.72 15.03 -10.91
C SER A 130 0.67 14.61 -9.87
N MET A 131 0.63 13.34 -9.47
CA MET A 131 -0.35 12.81 -8.51
C MET A 131 0.24 12.55 -7.12
N ARG A 132 1.58 12.55 -6.98
CA ARG A 132 2.25 12.21 -5.71
C ARG A 132 1.81 13.07 -4.55
N ALA A 133 1.72 14.38 -4.75
CA ALA A 133 1.31 15.29 -3.68
C ALA A 133 -0.10 14.93 -3.18
N HIS A 134 -1.05 14.76 -4.09
CA HIS A 134 -2.42 14.38 -3.73
C HIS A 134 -2.49 13.03 -3.01
N TYR A 135 -1.69 12.04 -3.47
CA TYR A 135 -1.60 10.74 -2.80
C TYR A 135 -1.04 10.86 -1.39
N VAL A 136 0.07 11.57 -1.24
CA VAL A 136 0.71 11.77 0.07
C VAL A 136 -0.19 12.53 1.03
N ASP A 137 -0.87 13.59 0.56
CA ASP A 137 -1.84 14.33 1.37
C ASP A 137 -2.96 13.39 1.87
N ARG A 138 -3.46 12.52 1.00
CA ARG A 138 -4.47 11.52 1.37
C ARG A 138 -3.95 10.51 2.40
N VAL A 139 -2.72 10.01 2.23
CA VAL A 139 -2.08 9.11 3.21
C VAL A 139 -1.90 9.83 4.56
N ARG A 140 -1.49 11.10 4.55
CA ARG A 140 -1.34 11.91 5.77
C ARG A 140 -2.67 12.14 6.50
N GLU A 141 -3.75 12.39 5.77
CA GLU A 141 -5.11 12.50 6.34
C GLU A 141 -5.56 11.20 7.01
N LEU A 142 -5.18 10.06 6.40
CA LEU A 142 -5.54 8.73 6.90
C LEU A 142 -4.59 8.18 7.95
N LEU A 143 -3.47 8.83 8.22
CA LEU A 143 -2.58 8.47 9.31
C LEU A 143 -3.11 9.09 10.61
N ALA A 144 -3.58 8.26 11.53
CA ALA A 144 -4.13 8.72 12.81
C ALA A 144 -3.08 9.51 13.63
N PRO A 145 -3.49 10.36 14.58
CA PRO A 145 -2.57 10.95 15.56
C PRO A 145 -1.74 9.84 16.24
N GLY A 146 -0.41 10.01 16.31
CA GLY A 146 0.51 8.97 16.77
C GLY A 146 0.61 7.74 15.85
N GLY A 147 -0.03 7.77 14.70
CA GLY A 147 0.00 6.68 13.71
C GLY A 147 1.37 6.48 13.06
N ARG A 148 1.56 5.30 12.50
CA ARG A 148 2.87 4.85 11.94
C ARG A 148 2.64 4.22 10.58
N LEU A 149 3.46 4.66 9.62
CA LEU A 149 3.48 4.15 8.25
C LEU A 149 4.78 3.39 8.02
N LEU A 150 4.69 2.14 7.57
CA LEU A 150 5.79 1.44 6.93
C LEU A 150 5.69 1.66 5.42
N LEU A 151 6.65 2.39 4.85
CA LEU A 151 6.69 2.70 3.44
C LEU A 151 7.88 1.97 2.79
N ILE A 152 7.63 1.25 1.71
CA ILE A 152 8.67 0.62 0.88
C ILE A 152 8.71 1.32 -0.47
N THR A 153 9.85 1.91 -0.81
CA THR A 153 10.09 2.62 -2.07
C THR A 153 11.13 1.92 -2.91
N LEU A 154 11.11 2.21 -4.21
CA LEU A 154 12.13 1.79 -5.18
C LEU A 154 12.96 3.00 -5.57
N PHE A 155 14.26 2.82 -5.72
CA PHE A 155 15.14 3.83 -6.31
C PHE A 155 15.98 3.20 -7.43
N TYR A 156 16.06 3.91 -8.55
CA TYR A 156 16.81 3.51 -9.73
C TYR A 156 16.87 4.67 -10.73
N PRO A 157 17.79 4.68 -11.72
CA PRO A 157 17.77 5.65 -12.80
C PRO A 157 16.51 5.49 -13.65
N GLN A 158 15.54 6.40 -13.51
CA GLN A 158 14.28 6.37 -14.27
C GLN A 158 14.54 6.65 -15.75
N VAL A 159 14.20 5.70 -16.62
CA VAL A 159 14.44 5.81 -18.08
C VAL A 159 13.17 6.25 -18.82
N ASP A 160 12.02 5.78 -18.39
CA ASP A 160 10.73 6.07 -19.00
C ASP A 160 9.78 6.77 -18.01
N ASN A 161 8.63 7.22 -18.48
CA ASN A 161 7.61 7.86 -17.66
C ASN A 161 6.46 6.89 -17.34
N SER A 162 6.81 5.66 -16.95
CA SER A 162 5.86 4.62 -16.57
C SER A 162 6.15 4.07 -15.17
N PRO A 163 5.12 3.56 -14.45
CA PRO A 163 5.35 2.93 -13.14
C PRO A 163 6.05 1.54 -13.28
N PRO A 164 6.76 1.13 -12.22
CA PRO A 164 6.94 1.87 -10.98
C PRO A 164 7.80 3.11 -11.18
N PHE A 165 7.54 4.18 -10.43
CA PHE A 165 8.39 5.37 -10.45
C PHE A 165 9.47 5.29 -9.38
N SER A 166 10.67 5.73 -9.72
CA SER A 166 11.76 5.89 -8.75
C SER A 166 11.39 6.93 -7.69
N ILE A 167 11.51 6.55 -6.42
CA ILE A 167 11.24 7.38 -5.25
C ILE A 167 12.46 7.29 -4.34
N ASP A 168 13.36 8.24 -4.49
CA ASP A 168 14.57 8.33 -3.69
C ASP A 168 14.34 9.00 -2.33
N THR A 169 15.39 9.04 -1.52
CA THR A 169 15.41 9.66 -0.20
C THR A 169 14.87 11.09 -0.21
N SER A 170 15.29 11.91 -1.16
CA SER A 170 14.91 13.33 -1.22
C SER A 170 13.42 13.53 -1.49
N ILE A 171 12.84 12.64 -2.29
CA ILE A 171 11.40 12.63 -2.58
C ILE A 171 10.61 12.26 -1.31
N VAL A 172 11.02 11.23 -0.57
CA VAL A 172 10.35 10.82 0.67
C VAL A 172 10.43 11.92 1.73
N GLU A 173 11.62 12.48 1.97
CA GLU A 173 11.82 13.55 2.95
C GLU A 173 10.97 14.78 2.64
N LYS A 174 10.88 15.17 1.36
CA LYS A 174 10.05 16.28 0.93
C LYS A 174 8.55 15.96 1.06
N ALA A 175 8.13 14.77 0.64
CA ALA A 175 6.73 14.36 0.63
C ALA A 175 6.14 14.28 2.04
N PHE A 176 6.90 13.78 2.99
CA PHE A 176 6.48 13.60 4.38
C PHE A 176 7.09 14.63 5.34
N ALA A 177 7.54 15.78 4.83
CA ALA A 177 8.08 16.86 5.65
C ALA A 177 7.12 17.25 6.78
N GLY A 178 7.66 17.49 7.98
CA GLY A 178 6.89 17.77 9.21
C GLY A 178 6.43 16.54 9.99
N LEU A 179 6.60 15.33 9.45
CA LEU A 179 6.47 14.07 10.20
C LEU A 179 7.84 13.57 10.65
N ASN A 180 7.88 12.62 11.58
CA ASN A 180 9.13 11.97 11.98
C ASN A 180 9.45 10.85 10.95
N ILE A 181 10.51 11.04 10.16
CA ILE A 181 10.91 10.16 9.08
C ILE A 181 12.21 9.45 9.49
N THR A 182 12.22 8.12 9.42
CA THR A 182 13.39 7.29 9.70
C THR A 182 13.61 6.30 8.58
N LEU A 183 14.76 6.32 7.92
CA LEU A 183 15.20 5.28 7.01
C LEU A 183 15.63 4.06 7.85
N LEU A 184 14.91 2.94 7.71
CA LEU A 184 15.19 1.71 8.44
C LEU A 184 16.19 0.81 7.73
N ASP A 185 16.07 0.73 6.41
CA ASP A 185 16.91 -0.17 5.60
C ASP A 185 17.05 0.34 4.17
N THR A 186 18.15 -0.04 3.53
CA THR A 186 18.39 0.13 2.10
C THR A 186 18.96 -1.16 1.55
N GLN A 187 18.27 -1.80 0.64
CA GLN A 187 18.77 -2.96 -0.10
C GLN A 187 19.00 -2.56 -1.55
N LYS A 188 20.24 -2.72 -1.99
CA LYS A 188 20.66 -2.49 -3.37
C LYS A 188 20.96 -3.82 -4.04
N GLU A 189 20.53 -3.99 -5.28
CA GLU A 189 20.92 -5.15 -6.07
C GLU A 189 22.41 -5.09 -6.39
N PRO A 190 23.12 -6.22 -6.34
CA PRO A 190 24.55 -6.25 -6.70
C PRO A 190 24.75 -5.73 -8.13
N GLU A 191 25.76 -4.88 -8.30
CA GLU A 191 26.18 -4.32 -9.60
C GLU A 191 25.08 -3.52 -10.34
N SER A 192 24.02 -3.09 -9.65
CA SER A 192 22.89 -2.34 -10.18
C SER A 192 22.71 -1.03 -9.42
N ASP A 193 22.08 -0.04 -10.07
CA ASP A 193 21.60 1.18 -9.41
C ASP A 193 20.14 1.04 -8.93
N TYR A 194 19.57 -0.16 -9.03
CA TYR A 194 18.26 -0.51 -8.52
C TYR A 194 18.34 -0.92 -7.04
N GLY A 195 17.36 -0.46 -6.26
CA GLY A 195 17.24 -0.89 -4.87
C GLY A 195 15.91 -0.50 -4.25
N GLU A 196 15.70 -1.02 -3.05
CA GLU A 196 14.55 -0.73 -2.21
C GLU A 196 14.99 0.01 -0.95
N GLN A 197 14.14 0.93 -0.48
CA GLN A 197 14.30 1.61 0.82
C GLN A 197 13.06 1.38 1.66
N VAL A 198 13.28 1.15 2.96
CA VAL A 198 12.23 0.98 3.95
C VAL A 198 12.23 2.14 4.92
N TRP A 199 11.08 2.76 5.07
CA TRP A 199 10.88 3.95 5.88
C TRP A 199 9.88 3.73 6.98
N LEU A 200 10.17 4.23 8.15
CA LEU A 200 9.21 4.42 9.22
C LEU A 200 8.85 5.90 9.30
N ILE A 201 7.60 6.20 9.11
CA ILE A 201 7.06 7.57 9.18
C ILE A 201 6.03 7.62 10.29
N LYS A 202 6.18 8.58 11.24
CA LYS A 202 5.31 8.71 12.41
C LYS A 202 4.64 10.07 12.42
N ALA A 203 3.31 10.07 12.64
CA ALA A 203 2.57 11.28 12.95
C ALA A 203 2.86 11.73 14.40
N ALA A 204 2.70 13.01 14.64
CA ALA A 204 2.67 13.52 16.03
C ALA A 204 1.48 12.93 16.79
N PRO A 205 1.60 12.76 18.12
CA PRO A 205 0.51 12.33 19.00
C PRO A 205 -0.72 13.22 18.94
#